data_1c7b6f25c43f9a849a0d572c5049d782
#
_entry.id   1c7b6f25c43f9a849a0d572c5049d782
#
_cell.length_a   1.000
_cell.length_b   1.000
_cell.length_c   1.000
_cell.angle_alpha   90.00
_cell.angle_beta   90.00
_cell.angle_gamma   90.00
#
_symmetry.space_group_name_H-M   'P 1'
#
loop_
_entity.id
_entity.type
_entity.pdbx_description
1 polymer ?
#
loop_
_entity_poly.entity_id
_entity_poly.type
_entity_poly.pdbx_seq_one_letter_code
_entity_poly.pdbx_strand_id
1 'polypeptide(L)'
;MKKFKKVHYVFHSDKIKDKRGARFVLLADLHGIEYGQDNRQIVDYIEVCRPDAVLLAGDMIVTRDSETLHTSEKLLKKLAEHYPVYYVMGNHEAKSLYSSLYETKYLEYERRLTQAGVRFLHNEREKLTVNNNEFTIYGLEIPLIYYKKPRSPFLTTDKIKSLIGKSSEDTYDILLTHSPKYGDSYFKWGADLILCGHYHGGIMRLTRHCGLFSPQGGLFPGFCCGDFSRKSQHMLVSAGMGEHTIPLRIHNPRELLVIDIKKKQKEEI
;
A
#
# COMPACT_ATOMS: atom_id res chain seq x y z
N MET A 1 2.88 22.12 -12.11
CA MET A 1 3.59 21.15 -11.26
C MET A 1 2.55 20.28 -10.58
N LYS A 2 2.66 18.95 -10.65
CA LYS A 2 1.69 18.03 -10.02
C LYS A 2 1.78 18.17 -8.49
N LYS A 3 0.64 18.07 -7.79
CA LYS A 3 0.55 18.21 -6.34
C LYS A 3 -0.13 16.97 -5.76
N PHE A 4 0.20 16.63 -4.52
CA PHE A 4 -0.47 15.61 -3.74
C PHE A 4 -0.87 16.15 -2.36
N LYS A 5 -1.90 15.58 -1.78
CA LYS A 5 -2.32 15.83 -0.40
C LYS A 5 -1.52 14.94 0.54
N LYS A 6 -1.13 15.49 1.65
CA LYS A 6 -0.49 14.80 2.77
C LYS A 6 -1.60 14.45 3.77
N VAL A 7 -1.83 13.18 4.03
CA VAL A 7 -2.88 12.73 4.94
C VAL A 7 -2.23 11.98 6.09
N HIS A 8 -2.59 12.34 7.31
CA HIS A 8 -2.01 11.77 8.51
C HIS A 8 -3.07 11.01 9.31
N TYR A 9 -2.76 9.76 9.65
CA TYR A 9 -3.57 8.90 10.50
C TYR A 9 -2.80 8.54 11.77
N VAL A 10 -3.52 8.44 12.88
CA VAL A 10 -2.96 8.02 14.17
C VAL A 10 -3.84 6.89 14.71
N PHE A 11 -3.24 5.73 14.94
CA PHE A 11 -3.89 4.57 15.55
C PHE A 11 -3.27 4.25 16.90
N HIS A 12 -4.08 3.73 17.79
CA HIS A 12 -3.67 3.35 19.14
C HIS A 12 -3.88 1.86 19.34
N SER A 13 -2.90 1.17 19.95
CA SER A 13 -2.99 -0.26 20.23
C SER A 13 -2.34 -0.63 21.57
N ASP A 14 -2.94 -1.61 22.24
CA ASP A 14 -2.37 -2.21 23.46
C ASP A 14 -1.13 -3.07 23.16
N LYS A 15 -0.95 -3.51 21.90
CA LYS A 15 0.24 -4.23 21.45
C LYS A 15 1.49 -3.35 21.39
N ILE A 16 1.34 -2.03 21.39
CA ILE A 16 2.45 -1.07 21.42
C ILE A 16 2.88 -0.82 22.86
N LYS A 17 4.12 -1.21 23.17
CA LYS A 17 4.69 -1.17 24.51
C LYS A 17 5.38 0.16 24.82
N ASP A 18 6.21 0.63 23.88
CA ASP A 18 6.94 1.89 24.01
C ASP A 18 6.10 3.07 23.50
N LYS A 19 6.01 4.13 24.30
CA LYS A 19 5.18 5.31 24.00
C LYS A 19 5.58 6.10 22.75
N ARG A 20 6.81 5.93 22.26
CA ARG A 20 7.27 6.56 21.01
C ARG A 20 6.52 6.01 19.81
N GLY A 21 6.06 4.74 19.89
CA GLY A 21 5.33 4.08 18.81
C GLY A 21 6.20 3.85 17.57
N ALA A 22 5.57 3.91 16.41
CA ALA A 22 6.25 3.84 15.11
C ALA A 22 5.52 4.72 14.09
N ARG A 23 6.26 5.21 13.10
CA ARG A 23 5.75 6.00 11.98
C ARG A 23 6.03 5.30 10.67
N PHE A 24 5.02 5.15 9.85
CA PHE A 24 5.10 4.60 8.51
C PHE A 24 4.64 5.62 7.47
N VAL A 25 5.20 5.53 6.27
CA VAL A 25 4.67 6.24 5.09
C VAL A 25 4.16 5.21 4.10
N LEU A 26 2.94 5.40 3.60
CA LEU A 26 2.35 4.56 2.55
C LEU A 26 2.31 5.32 1.23
N LEU A 27 2.88 4.70 0.20
CA LEU A 27 2.74 5.05 -1.20
C LEU A 27 1.99 3.94 -1.94
N ALA A 28 1.12 4.29 -2.86
CA ALA A 28 0.43 3.36 -3.75
C ALA A 28 0.14 4.02 -5.09
N ASP A 29 0.01 3.21 -6.13
CA ASP A 29 -0.51 3.63 -7.43
C ASP A 29 0.22 4.88 -7.97
N LEU A 30 1.55 4.87 -8.01
CA LEU A 30 2.34 5.98 -8.55
C LEU A 30 2.20 6.06 -10.07
N HIS A 31 2.09 4.89 -10.74
CA HIS A 31 1.96 4.77 -12.20
C HIS A 31 2.99 5.60 -12.96
N GLY A 32 4.23 5.63 -12.48
CA GLY A 32 5.33 6.38 -13.09
C GLY A 32 5.13 7.90 -13.13
N ILE A 33 4.17 8.45 -12.37
CA ILE A 33 4.03 9.90 -12.27
C ILE A 33 5.20 10.47 -11.50
N GLU A 34 5.74 11.56 -12.03
CA GLU A 34 6.85 12.28 -11.44
C GLU A 34 6.38 13.58 -10.75
N TYR A 35 6.84 13.78 -9.51
CA TYR A 35 6.57 14.94 -8.65
C TYR A 35 7.83 15.79 -8.46
N GLY A 36 8.02 16.74 -9.38
CA GLY A 36 9.28 17.45 -9.53
C GLY A 36 10.36 16.55 -10.14
N GLN A 37 11.51 17.09 -10.43
CA GLN A 37 12.60 16.32 -11.03
C GLN A 37 12.99 15.14 -10.12
N ASP A 38 13.02 13.93 -10.68
CA ASP A 38 13.36 12.68 -9.99
C ASP A 38 12.53 12.44 -8.71
N ASN A 39 11.27 12.84 -8.70
CA ASN A 39 10.34 12.73 -7.57
C ASN A 39 10.80 13.43 -6.28
N ARG A 40 11.63 14.48 -6.41
CA ARG A 40 12.21 15.21 -5.26
C ARG A 40 11.18 15.65 -4.24
N GLN A 41 9.99 16.09 -4.68
CA GLN A 41 8.93 16.50 -3.75
C GLN A 41 8.44 15.37 -2.83
N ILE A 42 8.43 14.11 -3.32
CA ILE A 42 8.08 12.95 -2.51
C ILE A 42 9.21 12.67 -1.51
N VAL A 43 10.45 12.64 -2.00
CA VAL A 43 11.64 12.39 -1.17
C VAL A 43 11.74 13.42 -0.05
N ASP A 44 11.76 14.73 -0.39
CA ASP A 44 11.87 15.83 0.58
C ASP A 44 10.77 15.74 1.64
N TYR A 45 9.53 15.34 1.25
CA TYR A 45 8.45 15.21 2.21
C TYR A 45 8.62 14.00 3.14
N ILE A 46 9.06 12.85 2.61
CA ILE A 46 9.32 11.65 3.41
C ILE A 46 10.46 11.92 4.40
N GLU A 47 11.50 12.63 3.99
CA GLU A 47 12.59 13.05 4.87
C GLU A 47 12.10 13.93 6.03
N VAL A 48 11.19 14.87 5.77
CA VAL A 48 10.56 15.69 6.82
C VAL A 48 9.72 14.83 7.77
N CYS A 49 9.04 13.80 7.25
CA CYS A 49 8.23 12.89 8.07
C CYS A 49 9.08 11.99 8.97
N ARG A 50 10.32 11.66 8.58
CA ARG A 50 11.22 10.74 9.28
C ARG A 50 10.53 9.42 9.65
N PRO A 51 10.01 8.66 8.68
CA PRO A 51 9.35 7.39 8.98
C PRO A 51 10.36 6.32 9.42
N ASP A 52 9.88 5.35 10.17
CA ASP A 52 10.64 4.16 10.53
C ASP A 52 10.69 3.15 9.37
N ALA A 53 9.71 3.20 8.45
CA ALA A 53 9.72 2.46 7.19
C ALA A 53 8.77 3.09 6.15
N VAL A 54 9.04 2.79 4.87
CA VAL A 54 8.16 3.14 3.73
C VAL A 54 7.50 1.87 3.22
N LEU A 55 6.18 1.91 3.06
CA LEU A 55 5.35 0.80 2.63
C LEU A 55 4.76 1.10 1.24
N LEU A 56 4.88 0.17 0.30
CA LEU A 56 4.44 0.33 -1.08
C LEU A 56 3.33 -0.66 -1.38
N ALA A 57 2.10 -0.18 -1.56
CA ALA A 57 0.94 -1.01 -1.81
C ALA A 57 0.66 -1.23 -3.31
N GLY A 58 1.71 -1.41 -4.11
CA GLY A 58 1.62 -1.80 -5.51
C GLY A 58 1.31 -0.68 -6.52
N ASP A 59 1.33 -1.06 -7.78
CA ASP A 59 1.08 -0.21 -8.96
C ASP A 59 1.98 1.05 -8.99
N MET A 60 3.27 0.86 -8.67
CA MET A 60 4.28 1.91 -8.80
C MET A 60 4.62 2.16 -10.28
N ILE A 61 4.36 1.19 -11.13
CA ILE A 61 4.59 1.19 -12.58
C ILE A 61 3.29 1.03 -13.35
N VAL A 62 3.35 1.23 -14.68
CA VAL A 62 2.28 0.89 -15.64
C VAL A 62 2.72 -0.31 -16.47
N THR A 63 1.85 -1.31 -16.61
CA THR A 63 2.11 -2.47 -17.46
C THR A 63 2.45 -2.03 -18.89
N ARG A 64 3.52 -2.58 -19.49
CA ARG A 64 4.00 -2.31 -20.83
C ARG A 64 4.52 -0.88 -21.06
N ASP A 65 4.88 -0.18 -20.02
CA ASP A 65 5.50 1.13 -20.08
C ASP A 65 6.86 1.11 -19.37
N SER A 66 7.93 1.08 -20.18
CA SER A 66 9.31 0.99 -19.65
C SER A 66 9.79 2.30 -18.99
N GLU A 67 9.21 3.45 -19.32
CA GLU A 67 9.59 4.72 -18.69
C GLU A 67 9.13 4.77 -17.24
N THR A 68 7.97 4.18 -16.97
CA THR A 68 7.45 4.11 -15.59
C THR A 68 8.33 3.24 -14.68
N LEU A 69 8.98 2.20 -15.21
CA LEU A 69 9.99 1.42 -14.49
C LEU A 69 11.16 2.32 -14.05
N HIS A 70 11.66 3.14 -14.96
CA HIS A 70 12.80 4.02 -14.68
C HIS A 70 12.45 5.09 -13.64
N THR A 71 11.30 5.74 -13.80
CA THR A 71 10.83 6.77 -12.85
C THR A 71 10.63 6.20 -11.46
N SER A 72 10.00 5.01 -11.37
CA SER A 72 9.80 4.31 -10.10
C SER A 72 11.14 3.86 -9.49
N GLU A 73 12.04 3.27 -10.28
CA GLU A 73 13.34 2.80 -9.82
C GLU A 73 14.17 3.93 -9.18
N LYS A 74 14.22 5.10 -9.82
CA LYS A 74 14.93 6.26 -9.27
C LYS A 74 14.40 6.66 -7.89
N LEU A 75 13.06 6.76 -7.75
CA LEU A 75 12.44 7.09 -6.48
C LEU A 75 12.77 6.05 -5.41
N LEU A 76 12.52 4.78 -5.71
CA LEU A 76 12.63 3.72 -4.72
C LEU A 76 14.07 3.48 -4.27
N LYS A 77 15.06 3.63 -5.15
CA LYS A 77 16.47 3.60 -4.77
C LYS A 77 16.81 4.70 -3.77
N LYS A 78 16.39 5.94 -4.04
CA LYS A 78 16.61 7.05 -3.09
C LYS A 78 15.98 6.80 -1.73
N LEU A 79 14.76 6.24 -1.70
CA LEU A 79 14.11 5.92 -0.42
C LEU A 79 14.83 4.80 0.32
N ALA A 80 15.30 3.77 -0.39
CA ALA A 80 16.00 2.63 0.20
C ALA A 80 17.40 2.98 0.76
N GLU A 81 18.01 4.09 0.30
CA GLU A 81 19.26 4.61 0.87
C GLU A 81 19.10 5.06 2.34
N HIS A 82 17.89 5.45 2.74
CA HIS A 82 17.64 6.07 4.04
C HIS A 82 16.64 5.33 4.92
N TYR A 83 15.77 4.50 4.33
CA TYR A 83 14.67 3.83 5.04
C TYR A 83 14.54 2.37 4.65
N PRO A 84 14.08 1.48 5.55
CA PRO A 84 13.52 0.20 5.16
C PRO A 84 12.33 0.43 4.22
N VAL A 85 12.35 -0.20 3.04
CA VAL A 85 11.28 -0.08 2.04
C VAL A 85 10.70 -1.47 1.79
N TYR A 86 9.40 -1.64 2.03
CA TYR A 86 8.66 -2.88 1.80
C TYR A 86 7.69 -2.70 0.64
N TYR A 87 7.68 -3.66 -0.29
CA TYR A 87 6.92 -3.57 -1.52
C TYR A 87 6.10 -4.84 -1.75
N VAL A 88 4.79 -4.68 -1.98
CA VAL A 88 3.93 -5.72 -2.56
C VAL A 88 3.51 -5.32 -3.96
N MET A 89 3.47 -6.28 -4.88
CA MET A 89 3.05 -6.03 -6.24
C MET A 89 1.57 -5.67 -6.32
N GLY A 90 1.26 -4.71 -7.19
CA GLY A 90 -0.09 -4.49 -7.67
C GLY A 90 -0.40 -5.31 -8.94
N ASN A 91 -1.53 -5.03 -9.54
CA ASN A 91 -1.90 -5.74 -10.76
C ASN A 91 -1.09 -5.32 -11.99
N HIS A 92 -0.48 -4.15 -12.00
CA HIS A 92 0.38 -3.70 -13.10
C HIS A 92 1.71 -4.44 -13.09
N GLU A 93 2.35 -4.60 -11.94
CA GLU A 93 3.55 -5.41 -11.76
C GLU A 93 3.27 -6.88 -12.12
N ALA A 94 2.23 -7.46 -11.55
CA ALA A 94 1.84 -8.86 -11.81
C ALA A 94 1.58 -9.12 -13.31
N LYS A 95 0.92 -8.20 -14.02
CA LYS A 95 0.71 -8.30 -15.48
C LYS A 95 2.02 -8.20 -16.27
N SER A 96 3.00 -7.43 -15.78
CA SER A 96 4.30 -7.31 -16.42
C SER A 96 5.06 -8.63 -16.36
N LEU A 97 4.99 -9.37 -15.24
CA LEU A 97 5.56 -10.71 -15.09
C LEU A 97 4.97 -11.75 -16.06
N TYR A 98 3.68 -11.64 -16.38
CA TYR A 98 3.02 -12.57 -17.33
C TYR A 98 3.06 -12.08 -18.79
N SER A 99 3.85 -11.07 -19.10
CA SER A 99 4.00 -10.52 -20.45
C SER A 99 5.33 -10.95 -21.05
N SER A 100 5.35 -11.83 -22.05
CA SER A 100 6.57 -12.29 -22.72
C SER A 100 7.54 -11.18 -23.15
N LEU A 101 7.01 -9.97 -23.41
CA LEU A 101 7.78 -8.81 -23.84
C LEU A 101 8.36 -7.98 -22.67
N TYR A 102 7.74 -8.02 -21.51
CA TYR A 102 8.06 -7.16 -20.37
C TYR A 102 8.57 -7.91 -19.14
N GLU A 103 8.42 -9.23 -19.10
CA GLU A 103 8.86 -10.08 -18.01
C GLU A 103 10.34 -9.84 -17.65
N THR A 104 11.23 -9.95 -18.62
CA THR A 104 12.67 -9.74 -18.41
C THR A 104 12.96 -8.34 -17.87
N LYS A 105 12.31 -7.30 -18.41
CA LYS A 105 12.50 -5.91 -17.96
C LYS A 105 12.02 -5.73 -16.52
N TYR A 106 10.87 -6.35 -16.17
CA TYR A 106 10.35 -6.27 -14.82
C TYR A 106 11.23 -7.03 -13.83
N LEU A 107 11.67 -8.24 -14.16
CA LEU A 107 12.58 -9.01 -13.32
C LEU A 107 13.92 -8.29 -13.10
N GLU A 108 14.43 -7.60 -14.12
CA GLU A 108 15.61 -6.76 -13.98
C GLU A 108 15.37 -5.53 -13.06
N TYR A 109 14.22 -4.87 -13.20
CA TYR A 109 13.80 -3.77 -12.33
C TYR A 109 13.75 -4.24 -10.86
N GLU A 110 13.06 -5.35 -10.59
CA GLU A 110 12.95 -5.93 -9.27
C GLU A 110 14.32 -6.31 -8.69
N ARG A 111 15.17 -6.99 -9.48
CA ARG A 111 16.53 -7.32 -9.09
C ARG A 111 17.36 -6.09 -8.69
N ARG A 112 17.31 -5.01 -9.50
CA ARG A 112 18.03 -3.77 -9.20
C ARG A 112 17.51 -3.08 -7.94
N LEU A 113 16.21 -3.11 -7.69
CA LEU A 113 15.63 -2.57 -6.46
C LEU A 113 15.97 -3.42 -5.23
N THR A 114 15.93 -4.74 -5.36
CA THR A 114 16.35 -5.65 -4.27
C THR A 114 17.82 -5.43 -3.91
N GLN A 115 18.70 -5.26 -4.89
CA GLN A 115 20.11 -4.92 -4.67
C GLN A 115 20.29 -3.54 -4.00
N ALA A 116 19.37 -2.61 -4.20
CA ALA A 116 19.37 -1.31 -3.55
C ALA A 116 18.73 -1.33 -2.13
N GLY A 117 18.24 -2.48 -1.67
CA GLY A 117 17.69 -2.64 -0.32
C GLY A 117 16.16 -2.60 -0.23
N VAL A 118 15.43 -2.53 -1.36
CA VAL A 118 13.97 -2.68 -1.36
C VAL A 118 13.60 -4.14 -1.11
N ARG A 119 12.69 -4.38 -0.19
CA ARG A 119 12.23 -5.71 0.21
C ARG A 119 10.88 -6.02 -0.42
N PHE A 120 10.88 -6.85 -1.47
CA PHE A 120 9.66 -7.37 -2.05
C PHE A 120 9.09 -8.48 -1.17
N LEU A 121 7.80 -8.39 -0.87
CA LEU A 121 7.10 -9.37 -0.03
C LEU A 121 6.14 -10.20 -0.88
N HIS A 122 6.69 -11.18 -1.60
CA HIS A 122 5.93 -12.09 -2.49
C HIS A 122 5.20 -13.19 -1.70
N ASN A 123 4.08 -12.83 -1.07
CA ASN A 123 3.37 -13.68 -0.11
C ASN A 123 4.28 -14.09 1.07
N GLU A 124 5.07 -13.16 1.53
CA GLU A 124 6.02 -13.31 2.62
C GLU A 124 5.69 -12.37 3.77
N ARG A 125 6.38 -12.55 4.87
CA ARG A 125 6.29 -11.68 6.04
C ARG A 125 7.68 -11.35 6.56
N GLU A 126 7.82 -10.17 7.12
CA GLU A 126 9.04 -9.75 7.78
C GLU A 126 8.75 -9.08 9.13
N LYS A 127 9.62 -9.33 10.10
CA LYS A 127 9.56 -8.69 11.41
C LYS A 127 10.35 -7.39 11.39
N LEU A 128 9.79 -6.36 11.99
CA LEU A 128 10.41 -5.05 12.15
C LEU A 128 10.28 -4.61 13.61
N THR A 129 11.41 -4.31 14.23
CA THR A 129 11.44 -3.75 15.59
C THR A 129 11.68 -2.25 15.52
N VAL A 130 10.77 -1.46 16.08
CA VAL A 130 10.87 0.00 16.16
C VAL A 130 10.62 0.44 17.60
N ASN A 131 11.58 1.13 18.19
CA ASN A 131 11.44 1.65 19.56
C ASN A 131 10.97 0.58 20.57
N ASN A 132 11.50 -0.63 20.51
CA ASN A 132 11.08 -1.80 21.33
C ASN A 132 9.63 -2.27 21.07
N ASN A 133 8.99 -1.85 19.99
CA ASN A 133 7.72 -2.37 19.55
C ASN A 133 7.94 -3.35 18.40
N GLU A 134 7.26 -4.49 18.46
CA GLU A 134 7.38 -5.55 17.45
C GLU A 134 6.23 -5.45 16.45
N PHE A 135 6.60 -5.33 15.18
CA PHE A 135 5.70 -5.32 14.04
C PHE A 135 5.97 -6.55 13.18
N THR A 136 4.91 -7.11 12.58
CA THR A 136 5.05 -8.07 11.48
C THR A 136 4.37 -7.48 10.25
N ILE A 137 5.13 -7.28 9.17
CA ILE A 137 4.63 -6.79 7.89
C ILE A 137 4.40 -8.01 7.01
N TYR A 138 3.14 -8.27 6.65
CA TYR A 138 2.72 -9.32 5.74
C TYR A 138 2.46 -8.72 4.37
N GLY A 139 3.13 -9.21 3.34
CA GLY A 139 2.83 -8.88 1.95
C GLY A 139 1.88 -9.91 1.37
N LEU A 140 0.67 -9.49 0.98
CA LEU A 140 -0.29 -10.36 0.32
C LEU A 140 -0.47 -9.97 -1.14
N GLU A 141 -0.01 -10.84 -2.03
CA GLU A 141 -0.16 -10.72 -3.47
C GLU A 141 -1.19 -11.73 -3.97
N ILE A 142 -2.37 -11.23 -4.32
CA ILE A 142 -3.45 -12.09 -4.81
C ILE A 142 -3.30 -12.37 -6.31
N PRO A 143 -3.56 -13.60 -6.78
CA PRO A 143 -3.49 -13.95 -8.20
C PRO A 143 -4.35 -13.05 -9.09
N LEU A 144 -3.92 -12.80 -10.33
CA LEU A 144 -4.60 -11.91 -11.29
C LEU A 144 -6.07 -12.26 -11.54
N ILE A 145 -6.49 -13.51 -11.30
CA ILE A 145 -7.90 -13.89 -11.41
C ILE A 145 -8.81 -13.08 -10.49
N TYR A 146 -8.30 -12.63 -9.34
CA TYR A 146 -9.04 -11.79 -8.39
C TYR A 146 -9.21 -10.34 -8.86
N TYR A 147 -8.50 -9.91 -9.91
CA TYR A 147 -8.65 -8.61 -10.56
C TYR A 147 -9.54 -8.63 -11.80
N LYS A 148 -10.07 -9.81 -12.20
CA LYS A 148 -10.92 -9.95 -13.40
C LYS A 148 -12.20 -9.11 -13.30
N LYS A 149 -12.63 -8.60 -14.46
CA LYS A 149 -13.88 -7.88 -14.68
C LYS A 149 -14.81 -8.73 -15.56
N PRO A 150 -16.11 -8.65 -15.43
CA PRO A 150 -16.87 -7.94 -14.38
C PRO A 150 -16.92 -8.70 -13.04
N ARG A 151 -16.60 -9.99 -13.06
CA ARG A 151 -16.66 -10.87 -11.88
C ARG A 151 -15.31 -11.49 -11.58
N SER A 152 -14.95 -11.50 -10.32
CA SER A 152 -13.78 -12.22 -9.77
C SER A 152 -14.24 -13.20 -8.68
N PRO A 153 -13.47 -14.24 -8.40
CA PRO A 153 -13.74 -15.16 -7.29
C PRO A 153 -13.82 -14.42 -5.95
N PHE A 154 -14.48 -15.02 -4.97
CA PHE A 154 -14.40 -14.57 -3.59
C PHE A 154 -13.05 -15.01 -2.99
N LEU A 155 -12.36 -14.09 -2.33
CA LEU A 155 -11.11 -14.41 -1.63
C LEU A 155 -11.43 -14.86 -0.21
N THR A 156 -11.27 -16.15 0.06
CA THR A 156 -11.54 -16.72 1.39
C THR A 156 -10.39 -16.46 2.36
N THR A 157 -10.68 -16.43 3.65
CA THR A 157 -9.65 -16.34 4.70
C THR A 157 -8.68 -17.52 4.66
N ASP A 158 -9.15 -18.71 4.29
CA ASP A 158 -8.28 -19.89 4.16
C ASP A 158 -7.33 -19.77 2.98
N LYS A 159 -7.77 -19.14 1.87
CA LYS A 159 -6.84 -18.79 0.79
C LYS A 159 -5.77 -17.81 1.24
N ILE A 160 -6.11 -16.78 2.02
CA ILE A 160 -5.14 -15.84 2.59
C ILE A 160 -4.15 -16.61 3.48
N LYS A 161 -4.66 -17.44 4.39
CA LYS A 161 -3.80 -18.29 5.26
C LYS A 161 -2.86 -19.21 4.48
N SER A 162 -3.31 -19.74 3.34
CA SER A 162 -2.48 -20.60 2.49
C SER A 162 -1.35 -19.83 1.80
N LEU A 163 -1.50 -18.52 1.61
CA LEU A 163 -0.51 -17.66 0.96
C LEU A 163 0.51 -17.10 1.97
N ILE A 164 0.03 -16.53 3.09
CA ILE A 164 0.87 -15.78 4.03
C ILE A 164 0.86 -16.32 5.47
N GLY A 165 0.19 -17.45 5.72
CA GLY A 165 0.04 -18.01 7.05
C GLY A 165 -1.05 -17.31 7.89
N LYS A 166 -1.02 -17.55 9.20
CA LYS A 166 -1.91 -16.91 10.17
C LYS A 166 -1.32 -15.58 10.64
N SER A 167 -2.19 -14.64 11.07
CA SER A 167 -1.79 -13.46 11.83
C SER A 167 -1.17 -13.85 13.16
N SER A 168 -0.32 -12.99 13.70
CA SER A 168 0.33 -13.16 15.01
C SER A 168 -0.51 -12.49 16.10
N GLU A 169 -0.56 -13.08 17.28
CA GLU A 169 -1.14 -12.44 18.46
C GLU A 169 -0.09 -11.59 19.21
N ASP A 170 1.20 -11.88 18.98
CA ASP A 170 2.31 -11.31 19.75
C ASP A 170 2.82 -9.97 19.23
N THR A 171 2.59 -9.67 17.93
CA THR A 171 3.10 -8.48 17.24
C THR A 171 1.94 -7.61 16.75
N TYR A 172 2.24 -6.35 16.43
CA TYR A 172 1.31 -5.52 15.68
C TYR A 172 1.40 -5.88 14.20
N ASP A 173 0.35 -6.50 13.68
CA ASP A 173 0.34 -7.06 12.33
C ASP A 173 -0.15 -6.04 11.29
N ILE A 174 0.72 -5.73 10.33
CA ILE A 174 0.41 -4.87 9.18
C ILE A 174 0.26 -5.76 7.95
N LEU A 175 -0.95 -5.81 7.38
CA LEU A 175 -1.21 -6.45 6.10
C LEU A 175 -1.08 -5.44 4.97
N LEU A 176 -0.03 -5.57 4.18
CA LEU A 176 0.20 -4.79 2.98
C LEU A 176 -0.31 -5.57 1.76
N THR A 177 -1.29 -5.03 1.05
CA THR A 177 -1.90 -5.66 -0.13
C THR A 177 -2.45 -4.61 -1.08
N HIS A 178 -2.56 -4.93 -2.37
CA HIS A 178 -2.93 -3.89 -3.33
C HIS A 178 -4.44 -3.65 -3.41
N SER A 179 -5.27 -4.71 -3.53
CA SER A 179 -6.71 -4.55 -3.79
C SER A 179 -7.54 -4.44 -2.50
N PRO A 180 -8.34 -3.38 -2.30
CA PRO A 180 -9.21 -3.25 -1.14
C PRO A 180 -10.51 -4.08 -1.26
N LYS A 181 -10.79 -4.67 -2.42
CA LYS A 181 -12.02 -5.41 -2.71
C LYS A 181 -12.37 -6.47 -1.67
N TYR A 182 -11.37 -7.08 -1.09
CA TYR A 182 -11.51 -8.21 -0.18
C TYR A 182 -11.34 -7.82 1.29
N GLY A 183 -11.58 -6.57 1.63
CA GLY A 183 -11.45 -6.03 2.98
C GLY A 183 -12.14 -6.86 4.06
N ASP A 184 -13.33 -7.41 3.78
CA ASP A 184 -14.03 -8.31 4.71
C ASP A 184 -13.21 -9.56 5.06
N SER A 185 -12.51 -10.12 4.08
CA SER A 185 -11.65 -11.29 4.29
C SER A 185 -10.36 -10.93 5.02
N TYR A 186 -9.82 -9.73 4.78
CA TYR A 186 -8.64 -9.22 5.47
C TYR A 186 -8.92 -8.97 6.95
N PHE A 187 -10.05 -8.33 7.28
CA PHE A 187 -10.49 -8.19 8.67
C PHE A 187 -10.68 -9.54 9.37
N LYS A 188 -11.32 -10.51 8.68
CA LYS A 188 -11.49 -11.87 9.22
C LYS A 188 -10.17 -12.62 9.38
N TRP A 189 -9.16 -12.33 8.56
CA TRP A 189 -7.83 -12.93 8.67
C TRP A 189 -7.13 -12.49 9.95
N GLY A 190 -7.31 -11.23 10.39
CA GLY A 190 -6.91 -10.80 11.72
C GLY A 190 -5.80 -9.73 11.79
N ALA A 191 -5.48 -9.02 10.70
CA ALA A 191 -4.53 -7.90 10.74
C ALA A 191 -4.99 -6.78 11.70
N ASP A 192 -4.05 -6.14 12.39
CA ASP A 192 -4.32 -4.93 13.17
C ASP A 192 -4.50 -3.71 12.25
N LEU A 193 -3.68 -3.64 11.20
CA LEU A 193 -3.74 -2.60 10.18
C LEU A 193 -3.64 -3.22 8.77
N ILE A 194 -4.57 -2.86 7.91
CA ILE A 194 -4.61 -3.26 6.50
C ILE A 194 -4.33 -2.02 5.65
N LEU A 195 -3.40 -2.13 4.69
CA LEU A 195 -2.98 -1.05 3.81
C LEU A 195 -3.19 -1.43 2.36
N CYS A 196 -3.96 -0.61 1.62
CA CYS A 196 -4.34 -0.87 0.24
C CYS A 196 -4.22 0.37 -0.66
N GLY A 197 -4.18 0.12 -1.99
CA GLY A 197 -4.30 1.11 -3.06
C GLY A 197 -5.43 0.75 -4.04
N HIS A 198 -5.11 0.71 -5.35
CA HIS A 198 -5.87 0.19 -6.47
C HIS A 198 -7.12 0.98 -6.89
N TYR A 199 -7.90 1.53 -5.99
CA TYR A 199 -9.18 2.17 -6.35
C TYR A 199 -9.06 3.64 -6.72
N HIS A 200 -7.90 4.23 -6.54
CA HIS A 200 -7.62 5.64 -6.85
C HIS A 200 -8.68 6.62 -6.33
N GLY A 201 -9.31 6.28 -5.21
CA GLY A 201 -10.41 7.07 -4.66
C GLY A 201 -11.69 7.10 -5.52
N GLY A 202 -11.79 6.22 -6.54
CA GLY A 202 -12.99 6.02 -7.34
C GLY A 202 -13.28 7.11 -8.37
N ILE A 203 -12.26 7.70 -9.01
CA ILE A 203 -12.31 8.77 -10.03
C ILE A 203 -12.94 10.05 -9.46
N MET A 204 -14.21 9.99 -9.06
CA MET A 204 -14.93 11.04 -8.36
C MET A 204 -15.17 10.60 -6.92
N ARG A 205 -14.69 11.39 -5.97
CA ARG A 205 -14.93 11.16 -4.54
C ARG A 205 -16.17 11.93 -4.11
N LEU A 206 -17.18 11.21 -3.66
CA LEU A 206 -18.46 11.79 -3.20
C LEU A 206 -18.42 12.13 -1.71
N THR A 207 -17.78 11.26 -0.92
CA THR A 207 -17.54 11.46 0.51
C THR A 207 -16.13 11.03 0.89
N ARG A 208 -15.77 11.11 2.16
CA ARG A 208 -14.47 10.62 2.67
C ARG A 208 -14.21 9.16 2.32
N HIS A 209 -15.24 8.32 2.25
CA HIS A 209 -15.15 6.87 2.09
C HIS A 209 -15.76 6.34 0.79
N CYS A 210 -16.47 7.18 0.04
CA CYS A 210 -17.24 6.79 -1.13
C CYS A 210 -16.71 7.45 -2.40
N GLY A 211 -16.30 6.61 -3.35
CA GLY A 211 -16.01 7.00 -4.73
C GLY A 211 -17.07 6.44 -5.68
N LEU A 212 -17.19 7.03 -6.86
CA LEU A 212 -18.24 6.68 -7.81
C LEU A 212 -17.93 5.40 -8.60
N PHE A 213 -16.67 5.19 -9.02
CA PHE A 213 -16.26 4.08 -9.87
C PHE A 213 -15.04 3.33 -9.31
N SER A 214 -15.00 2.01 -9.49
CA SER A 214 -13.78 1.24 -9.22
C SER A 214 -13.10 0.81 -10.53
N PRO A 215 -11.77 0.62 -10.51
CA PRO A 215 -11.03 0.02 -11.63
C PRO A 215 -11.56 -1.35 -12.05
N GLN A 216 -12.23 -2.07 -11.16
CA GLN A 216 -12.82 -3.38 -11.44
C GLN A 216 -14.24 -3.30 -12.01
N GLY A 217 -14.72 -2.10 -12.41
CA GLY A 217 -15.96 -1.92 -13.14
C GLY A 217 -17.23 -1.84 -12.29
N GLY A 218 -17.08 -1.61 -10.97
CA GLY A 218 -18.22 -1.45 -10.06
C GLY A 218 -18.53 0.02 -9.77
N LEU A 219 -19.83 0.33 -9.65
CA LEU A 219 -20.30 1.59 -9.07
C LEU A 219 -20.30 1.48 -7.55
N PHE A 220 -19.99 2.58 -6.87
CA PHE A 220 -19.99 2.70 -5.41
C PHE A 220 -19.25 1.53 -4.71
N PRO A 221 -17.97 1.31 -5.03
CA PRO A 221 -17.24 0.19 -4.44
C PRO A 221 -17.16 0.33 -2.93
N GLY A 222 -17.37 -0.77 -2.22
CA GLY A 222 -17.05 -0.85 -0.79
C GLY A 222 -15.55 -0.64 -0.56
N PHE A 223 -15.15 -0.08 0.58
CA PHE A 223 -13.75 0.21 0.90
C PHE A 223 -13.03 1.03 -0.18
N CYS A 224 -13.66 2.11 -0.64
CA CYS A 224 -13.16 2.85 -1.79
C CYS A 224 -11.91 3.68 -1.48
N CYS A 225 -11.91 4.42 -0.40
CA CYS A 225 -10.84 5.33 0.02
C CYS A 225 -11.01 5.76 1.48
N GLY A 226 -9.89 6.15 2.11
CA GLY A 226 -9.88 6.59 3.51
C GLY A 226 -9.73 5.45 4.50
N ASP A 227 -10.25 5.63 5.71
CA ASP A 227 -10.11 4.69 6.83
C ASP A 227 -11.42 3.96 7.15
N PHE A 228 -11.30 2.67 7.41
CA PHE A 228 -12.38 1.80 7.85
C PHE A 228 -11.93 1.07 9.11
N SER A 229 -12.85 0.84 10.04
CA SER A 229 -12.52 0.21 11.33
C SER A 229 -13.49 -0.93 11.64
N ARG A 230 -12.96 -1.98 12.26
CA ARG A 230 -13.73 -3.07 12.86
C ARG A 230 -13.12 -3.43 14.22
N LYS A 231 -13.80 -3.08 15.30
CA LYS A 231 -13.24 -3.20 16.66
C LYS A 231 -11.90 -2.45 16.77
N SER A 232 -10.81 -3.16 17.08
CA SER A 232 -9.45 -2.62 17.18
C SER A 232 -8.66 -2.68 15.86
N GLN A 233 -9.25 -3.21 14.79
CA GLN A 233 -8.61 -3.35 13.49
C GLN A 233 -8.93 -2.15 12.60
N HIS A 234 -7.96 -1.74 11.78
CA HIS A 234 -8.07 -0.61 10.87
C HIS A 234 -7.70 -1.01 9.45
N MET A 235 -8.31 -0.37 8.46
CA MET A 235 -7.96 -0.50 7.06
C MET A 235 -7.86 0.88 6.43
N LEU A 236 -6.73 1.16 5.79
CA LEU A 236 -6.52 2.37 5.01
C LEU A 236 -6.48 2.02 3.53
N VAL A 237 -7.28 2.73 2.76
CA VAL A 237 -7.28 2.64 1.30
C VAL A 237 -6.83 3.97 0.72
N SER A 238 -5.62 3.99 0.16
CA SER A 238 -5.05 5.18 -0.46
C SER A 238 -5.77 5.52 -1.76
N ALA A 239 -5.96 6.82 -2.01
CA ALA A 239 -6.38 7.30 -3.31
C ALA A 239 -5.25 7.32 -4.35
N GLY A 240 -4.05 6.87 -3.96
CA GLY A 240 -2.91 6.75 -4.85
C GLY A 240 -2.28 8.07 -5.28
N MET A 241 -1.07 7.96 -5.81
CA MET A 241 -0.26 9.09 -6.26
C MET A 241 -0.36 9.32 -7.78
N GLY A 242 -0.76 8.30 -8.54
CA GLY A 242 -0.84 8.30 -10.01
C GLY A 242 -2.21 8.63 -10.58
N GLU A 243 -2.34 8.39 -11.88
CA GLU A 243 -3.59 8.51 -12.61
C GLU A 243 -4.19 7.12 -12.85
N HIS A 244 -5.50 7.08 -12.90
CA HIS A 244 -6.23 5.94 -13.42
C HIS A 244 -6.18 5.90 -14.96
N THR A 245 -6.66 4.82 -15.59
CA THR A 245 -6.86 4.71 -17.04
C THR A 245 -7.62 5.91 -17.63
N ILE A 246 -8.56 6.47 -16.87
CA ILE A 246 -9.20 7.76 -17.17
C ILE A 246 -8.48 8.79 -16.29
N PRO A 247 -7.72 9.74 -16.87
CA PRO A 247 -6.93 10.72 -16.11
C PRO A 247 -7.82 11.85 -15.57
N LEU A 248 -8.85 11.49 -14.83
CA LEU A 248 -9.82 12.41 -14.25
C LEU A 248 -9.94 12.14 -12.75
N ARG A 249 -9.80 13.20 -11.96
CA ARG A 249 -10.01 13.19 -10.51
C ARG A 249 -10.91 14.36 -10.12
N ILE A 250 -12.12 14.07 -9.65
CA ILE A 250 -13.09 15.08 -9.19
C ILE A 250 -13.21 14.95 -7.67
N HIS A 251 -12.92 16.02 -6.95
CA HIS A 251 -12.85 16.07 -5.47
C HIS A 251 -11.98 14.94 -4.86
N ASN A 252 -11.05 14.42 -5.65
CA ASN A 252 -10.27 13.23 -5.37
C ASN A 252 -8.76 13.54 -5.52
N PRO A 253 -8.16 14.27 -4.60
CA PRO A 253 -6.74 14.61 -4.67
C PRO A 253 -5.88 13.35 -4.57
N ARG A 254 -4.74 13.34 -5.26
CA ARG A 254 -3.68 12.36 -5.03
C ARG A 254 -3.16 12.49 -3.61
N GLU A 255 -2.78 11.40 -2.99
CA GLU A 255 -2.39 11.45 -1.58
C GLU A 255 -1.22 10.53 -1.22
N LEU A 256 -0.42 11.01 -0.29
CA LEU A 256 0.59 10.26 0.42
C LEU A 256 0.14 10.16 1.88
N LEU A 257 0.16 8.95 2.44
CA LEU A 257 -0.33 8.72 3.80
C LEU A 257 0.85 8.62 4.77
N VAL A 258 0.74 9.32 5.89
CA VAL A 258 1.61 9.18 7.06
C VAL A 258 0.81 8.49 8.15
N ILE A 259 1.36 7.47 8.77
CA ILE A 259 0.65 6.60 9.71
C ILE A 259 1.47 6.50 10.98
N ASP A 260 0.95 7.04 12.07
CA ASP A 260 1.53 6.86 13.40
C ASP A 260 0.78 5.75 14.14
N ILE A 261 1.50 4.77 14.65
CA ILE A 261 0.97 3.72 15.52
C ILE A 261 1.51 3.94 16.92
N LYS A 262 0.63 4.23 17.87
CA LYS A 262 0.97 4.66 19.22
C LYS A 262 0.42 3.72 20.26
N LYS A 263 1.02 3.75 21.45
CA LYS A 263 0.51 3.07 22.63
C LYS A 263 -0.86 3.64 23.00
N LYS A 264 -1.82 2.75 23.26
CA LYS A 264 -3.09 3.15 23.84
C LYS A 264 -2.86 3.72 25.25
N GLN A 265 -3.33 4.93 25.47
CA GLN A 265 -3.32 5.50 26.83
C GLN A 265 -4.36 4.76 27.66
N LYS A 266 -3.99 4.37 28.89
CA LYS A 266 -5.00 3.95 29.86
C LYS A 266 -5.84 5.17 30.19
N GLU A 267 -7.16 5.07 30.06
CA GLU A 267 -8.04 6.07 30.64
C GLU A 267 -7.79 6.01 32.17
N GLU A 268 -7.30 7.11 32.72
CA GLU A 268 -7.30 7.30 34.19
C GLU A 268 -8.76 7.41 34.59
N ILE A 269 -9.26 6.37 35.28
CA ILE A 269 -10.60 6.32 35.84
C ILE A 269 -10.64 7.20 37.10
#